data_98233b1d7636dc3d8b97702d87dec641
#
_entry.id   98233b1d7636dc3d8b97702d87dec641
#
_cell.length_a   1.000
_cell.length_b   1.000
_cell.length_c   1.000
_cell.angle_alpha   90.00
_cell.angle_beta   90.00
_cell.angle_gamma   90.00
#
_symmetry.space_group_name_H-M   'P 1'
#
loop_
_entity.id
_entity.type
_entity.pdbx_description
1 polymer ?
#
loop_
_entity_poly.entity_id
_entity_poly.type
_entity_poly.pdbx_seq_one_letter_code
_entity_poly.pdbx_strand_id
1 'polypeptide(L)'
;APGGAGGLGNTHFVTSVRRAPAFAQLGEPAEEHWIELEMKLMADAALVGFPSVGKSSLIARMSAARPKIADYPFTTLVPNLGMVRAGEYSYVVADVPGLIEGASEGKGLGHQFLRHIERTALIMHVVDMTGGFEDRDPVEDYRIINRELEQYGAELSERPQIVVANKCDAPGTADKIADLKRAALDDGHMFFAVSAVTRAGLNTLMLAVGEQVAKLRAELAVSDEPVDLRDEEWERRRLQREKRFRIVQEEPHAFRVVGRAIERMVIQTDWENEEAVIYLQHKFARMGVDDALEKAGCRAGDEVRIC
;
A
#
# COMPACT_ATOMS: atom_id res chain seq x y z
N ALA A 1 6.95 4.11 -11.12
CA ALA A 1 8.02 3.91 -12.11
C ALA A 1 8.18 5.22 -12.90
N PRO A 2 9.38 5.76 -13.06
CA PRO A 2 9.61 6.94 -13.89
C PRO A 2 9.38 6.60 -15.36
N GLY A 3 8.74 7.50 -16.10
CA GLY A 3 8.64 7.39 -17.56
C GLY A 3 9.97 7.73 -18.23
N GLY A 4 10.13 7.34 -19.50
CA GLY A 4 11.26 7.77 -20.32
C GLY A 4 11.26 9.29 -20.54
N ALA A 5 12.41 9.90 -20.74
CA ALA A 5 12.52 11.33 -21.03
C ALA A 5 11.97 11.63 -22.44
N GLY A 6 11.26 12.73 -22.58
CA GLY A 6 10.80 13.21 -23.88
C GLY A 6 11.97 13.63 -24.78
N GLY A 7 11.83 13.41 -26.10
CA GLY A 7 12.78 13.92 -27.08
C GLY A 7 12.66 15.43 -27.28
N LEU A 8 13.74 16.06 -27.69
CA LEU A 8 13.78 17.48 -28.02
C LEU A 8 13.20 17.72 -29.43
N GLY A 9 12.33 18.70 -29.56
CA GLY A 9 11.79 19.13 -30.87
C GLY A 9 12.85 19.82 -31.76
N ASN A 10 12.55 19.92 -33.05
CA ASN A 10 13.47 20.47 -34.06
C ASN A 10 13.99 21.88 -33.76
N THR A 11 13.21 22.69 -33.04
CA THR A 11 13.61 24.06 -32.66
C THR A 11 14.87 24.11 -31.78
N HIS A 12 15.16 23.05 -31.03
CA HIS A 12 16.36 22.92 -30.19
C HIS A 12 17.64 22.67 -31.00
N PHE A 13 17.52 22.31 -32.27
CA PHE A 13 18.66 21.99 -33.16
C PHE A 13 18.94 23.11 -34.16
N VAL A 14 18.27 24.24 -34.04
CA VAL A 14 18.51 25.43 -34.85
C VAL A 14 19.89 26.01 -34.54
N THR A 15 20.66 26.28 -35.56
CA THR A 15 21.95 26.94 -35.47
C THR A 15 22.03 28.08 -36.52
N SER A 16 23.08 28.91 -36.45
CA SER A 16 23.31 29.96 -37.45
C SER A 16 23.50 29.44 -38.89
N VAL A 17 23.94 28.17 -39.00
CA VAL A 17 24.13 27.48 -40.29
C VAL A 17 22.89 26.68 -40.68
N ARG A 18 22.26 26.02 -39.73
CA ARG A 18 21.05 25.21 -39.92
C ARG A 18 19.84 25.93 -39.30
N ARG A 19 19.11 26.68 -40.11
CA ARG A 19 17.98 27.50 -39.65
C ARG A 19 16.66 26.70 -39.50
N ALA A 20 16.51 25.60 -40.22
CA ALA A 20 15.30 24.76 -40.18
C ALA A 20 15.70 23.27 -40.22
N PRO A 21 16.09 22.68 -39.08
CA PRO A 21 16.37 21.24 -39.00
C PRO A 21 15.13 20.42 -39.33
N ALA A 22 15.27 19.41 -40.18
CA ALA A 22 14.17 18.51 -40.54
C ALA A 22 14.07 17.29 -39.65
N PHE A 23 14.68 17.31 -38.47
CA PHE A 23 14.62 16.22 -37.49
C PHE A 23 14.30 16.68 -36.08
N ALA A 24 13.83 15.76 -35.27
CA ALA A 24 13.66 15.88 -33.82
C ALA A 24 14.21 14.64 -33.14
N GLN A 25 14.41 14.70 -31.85
CA GLN A 25 14.76 13.50 -31.07
C GLN A 25 13.50 12.69 -30.75
N LEU A 26 13.64 11.38 -30.79
CA LEU A 26 12.64 10.44 -30.28
C LEU A 26 12.62 10.48 -28.74
N GLY A 27 11.52 10.07 -28.14
CA GLY A 27 11.45 9.84 -26.69
C GLY A 27 12.24 8.60 -26.29
N GLU A 28 12.66 8.57 -25.04
CA GLU A 28 13.24 7.37 -24.45
C GLU A 28 12.13 6.36 -24.15
N PRO A 29 12.34 5.06 -24.40
CA PRO A 29 11.42 4.03 -23.89
C PRO A 29 11.44 4.05 -22.37
N ALA A 30 10.28 3.82 -21.75
CA ALA A 30 10.20 3.62 -20.32
C ALA A 30 10.81 2.25 -19.95
N GLU A 31 11.51 2.19 -18.82
CA GLU A 31 11.96 0.92 -18.28
C GLU A 31 10.75 0.14 -17.73
N GLU A 32 10.65 -1.13 -18.10
CA GLU A 32 9.64 -2.02 -17.52
C GLU A 32 10.13 -2.51 -16.16
N HIS A 33 9.32 -2.31 -15.12
CA HIS A 33 9.64 -2.75 -13.77
C HIS A 33 8.55 -3.69 -13.27
N TRP A 34 8.96 -4.78 -12.67
CA TRP A 34 8.06 -5.58 -11.83
C TRP A 34 7.93 -4.89 -10.49
N ILE A 35 6.68 -4.62 -10.08
CA ILE A 35 6.37 -3.98 -8.80
C ILE A 35 5.59 -4.99 -7.97
N GLU A 36 6.10 -5.32 -6.79
CA GLU A 36 5.37 -6.06 -5.77
C GLU A 36 4.58 -5.05 -4.93
N LEU A 37 3.26 -5.20 -4.92
CA LEU A 37 2.36 -4.35 -4.16
C LEU A 37 1.84 -5.13 -2.96
N GLU A 38 2.15 -4.66 -1.76
CA GLU A 38 1.59 -5.17 -0.52
C GLU A 38 0.49 -4.23 -0.01
N MET A 39 -0.73 -4.78 0.17
CA MET A 39 -1.82 -4.03 0.79
C MET A 39 -1.69 -4.14 2.31
N LYS A 40 -1.23 -3.08 2.98
CA LYS A 40 -1.03 -3.04 4.43
C LYS A 40 -2.35 -3.02 5.21
N LEU A 41 -3.35 -2.26 4.74
CA LEU A 41 -4.65 -2.13 5.41
C LEU A 41 -5.76 -2.74 4.54
N MET A 42 -6.53 -3.67 5.13
CA MET A 42 -7.67 -4.31 4.48
C MET A 42 -8.99 -3.63 4.85
N ALA A 43 -9.09 -3.15 6.08
CA ALA A 43 -10.23 -2.41 6.62
C ALA A 43 -9.75 -1.39 7.66
N ASP A 44 -10.57 -0.39 7.94
CA ASP A 44 -10.26 0.62 8.96
C ASP A 44 -10.53 0.09 10.37
N ALA A 45 -11.58 -0.72 10.53
CA ALA A 45 -11.93 -1.34 11.81
C ALA A 45 -12.26 -2.83 11.63
N ALA A 46 -11.89 -3.65 12.61
CA ALA A 46 -12.24 -5.07 12.69
C ALA A 46 -13.24 -5.32 13.81
N LEU A 47 -14.29 -6.11 13.52
CA LEU A 47 -15.18 -6.65 14.55
C LEU A 47 -14.57 -7.93 15.15
N VAL A 48 -14.34 -7.91 16.43
CA VAL A 48 -13.76 -9.00 17.22
C VAL A 48 -14.74 -9.42 18.30
N GLY A 49 -14.79 -10.67 18.66
CA GLY A 49 -15.68 -11.22 19.68
C GLY A 49 -16.06 -12.66 19.42
N PHE A 50 -16.66 -13.29 20.40
CA PHE A 50 -17.09 -14.69 20.33
C PHE A 50 -18.07 -14.99 19.17
N PRO A 51 -18.22 -16.25 18.76
CA PRO A 51 -19.27 -16.64 17.83
C PRO A 51 -20.67 -16.23 18.35
N SER A 52 -21.57 -15.88 17.43
CA SER A 52 -22.97 -15.54 17.73
C SER A 52 -23.22 -14.27 18.57
N VAL A 53 -22.19 -13.46 18.88
CA VAL A 53 -22.38 -12.16 19.57
C VAL A 53 -23.04 -11.09 18.68
N GLY A 54 -23.20 -11.37 17.38
CA GLY A 54 -23.91 -10.52 16.44
C GLY A 54 -23.04 -9.64 15.56
N LYS A 55 -21.76 -9.95 15.36
CA LYS A 55 -20.81 -9.22 14.47
C LYS A 55 -21.38 -9.01 13.07
N SER A 56 -21.77 -10.09 12.40
CA SER A 56 -22.31 -10.02 11.03
C SER A 56 -23.65 -9.25 10.97
N SER A 57 -24.45 -9.32 12.04
CA SER A 57 -25.68 -8.53 12.15
C SER A 57 -25.38 -7.04 12.30
N LEU A 58 -24.36 -6.67 13.08
CA LEU A 58 -23.91 -5.29 13.24
C LEU A 58 -23.42 -4.72 11.90
N ILE A 59 -22.54 -5.43 11.20
CA ILE A 59 -22.05 -5.01 9.87
C ILE A 59 -23.21 -4.80 8.90
N ALA A 60 -24.15 -5.74 8.84
CA ALA A 60 -25.33 -5.63 7.96
C ALA A 60 -26.20 -4.41 8.28
N ARG A 61 -26.25 -3.97 9.55
CA ARG A 61 -27.02 -2.81 10.01
C ARG A 61 -26.30 -1.47 9.86
N MET A 62 -24.98 -1.49 9.98
CA MET A 62 -24.11 -0.31 9.87
C MET A 62 -23.76 0.00 8.41
N SER A 63 -23.67 -1.02 7.56
CA SER A 63 -23.25 -0.86 6.17
C SER A 63 -24.26 -0.10 5.32
N ALA A 64 -23.79 0.88 4.55
CA ALA A 64 -24.57 1.66 3.59
C ALA A 64 -24.98 0.85 2.35
N ALA A 65 -24.31 -0.26 2.08
CA ALA A 65 -24.57 -1.20 0.98
C ALA A 65 -24.57 -2.62 1.54
N ARG A 66 -25.07 -3.61 0.78
CA ARG A 66 -24.93 -5.01 1.19
C ARG A 66 -23.45 -5.34 1.38
N PRO A 67 -23.07 -5.94 2.54
CA PRO A 67 -21.70 -6.37 2.76
C PRO A 67 -21.22 -7.24 1.60
N LYS A 68 -20.01 -6.98 1.12
CA LYS A 68 -19.41 -7.80 0.07
C LYS A 68 -18.51 -8.84 0.70
N ILE A 69 -18.66 -10.06 0.26
CA ILE A 69 -17.71 -11.13 0.50
C ILE A 69 -16.52 -10.82 -0.44
N ALA A 70 -15.34 -10.62 0.12
CA ALA A 70 -14.15 -10.31 -0.65
C ALA A 70 -13.22 -11.53 -0.67
N ASP A 71 -13.12 -12.17 -1.83
CA ASP A 71 -12.15 -13.24 -2.07
C ASP A 71 -10.76 -12.64 -2.25
N TYR A 72 -9.97 -12.65 -1.19
CA TYR A 72 -8.56 -12.29 -1.28
C TYR A 72 -7.71 -13.56 -1.49
N PRO A 73 -6.79 -13.58 -2.46
CA PRO A 73 -6.05 -14.77 -2.87
C PRO A 73 -5.13 -15.36 -1.76
N PHE A 74 -4.99 -14.68 -0.63
CA PHE A 74 -4.17 -15.11 0.51
C PHE A 74 -4.98 -15.35 1.78
N THR A 75 -6.32 -15.38 1.72
CA THR A 75 -7.18 -15.64 2.88
C THR A 75 -7.91 -16.95 2.71
N THR A 76 -7.72 -17.87 3.65
CA THR A 76 -8.50 -19.12 3.74
C THR A 76 -9.90 -18.93 4.32
N LEU A 77 -10.12 -17.80 5.01
CA LEU A 77 -11.40 -17.35 5.53
C LEU A 77 -11.73 -16.01 4.88
N VAL A 78 -12.86 -15.95 4.22
CA VAL A 78 -13.30 -14.77 3.48
C VAL A 78 -13.98 -13.79 4.44
N PRO A 79 -13.39 -12.62 4.72
CA PRO A 79 -14.03 -11.64 5.60
C PRO A 79 -15.21 -10.97 4.92
N ASN A 80 -16.27 -10.69 5.70
CA ASN A 80 -17.35 -9.83 5.25
C ASN A 80 -16.96 -8.37 5.46
N LEU A 81 -16.90 -7.59 4.38
CA LEU A 81 -16.59 -6.17 4.43
C LEU A 81 -17.87 -5.33 4.33
N GLY A 82 -18.03 -4.40 5.23
CA GLY A 82 -19.11 -3.40 5.22
C GLY A 82 -18.57 -1.99 5.09
N MET A 83 -19.06 -1.23 4.10
CA MET A 83 -18.77 0.20 4.02
C MET A 83 -19.78 0.97 4.86
N VAL A 84 -19.29 1.67 5.87
CA VAL A 84 -20.10 2.48 6.78
C VAL A 84 -20.01 3.94 6.39
N ARG A 85 -21.16 4.64 6.41
CA ARG A 85 -21.26 6.09 6.26
C ARG A 85 -22.00 6.67 7.46
N ALA A 86 -21.33 7.58 8.18
CA ALA A 86 -21.87 8.22 9.38
C ALA A 86 -21.51 9.70 9.38
N GLY A 87 -22.50 10.57 9.10
CA GLY A 87 -22.22 12.00 8.89
C GLY A 87 -21.27 12.22 7.74
N GLU A 88 -20.15 12.88 8.00
CA GLU A 88 -19.07 13.12 7.03
C GLU A 88 -18.06 11.97 6.94
N TYR A 89 -18.14 10.98 7.83
CA TYR A 89 -17.21 9.88 7.88
C TYR A 89 -17.59 8.74 6.94
N SER A 90 -16.58 8.17 6.27
CA SER A 90 -16.71 6.95 5.47
C SER A 90 -15.53 6.02 5.75
N TYR A 91 -15.85 4.78 6.17
CA TYR A 91 -14.83 3.80 6.57
C TYR A 91 -15.30 2.37 6.30
N VAL A 92 -14.34 1.45 6.24
CA VAL A 92 -14.58 0.03 6.00
C VAL A 92 -14.45 -0.75 7.30
N VAL A 93 -15.45 -1.58 7.58
CA VAL A 93 -15.46 -2.50 8.74
C VAL A 93 -15.39 -3.92 8.22
N ALA A 94 -14.49 -4.73 8.80
CA ALA A 94 -14.36 -6.15 8.51
C ALA A 94 -15.02 -6.98 9.62
N ASP A 95 -15.88 -7.94 9.23
CA ASP A 95 -16.27 -9.04 10.11
C ASP A 95 -15.21 -10.11 9.99
N VAL A 96 -14.45 -10.28 11.05
CA VAL A 96 -13.39 -11.26 11.08
C VAL A 96 -13.93 -12.49 11.82
N PRO A 97 -14.29 -13.58 11.14
CA PRO A 97 -14.84 -14.76 11.76
C PRO A 97 -13.79 -15.53 12.54
N GLY A 98 -14.05 -15.94 13.79
CA GLY A 98 -13.33 -17.04 14.42
C GLY A 98 -12.30 -16.75 15.50
N LEU A 99 -12.45 -15.74 16.37
CA LEU A 99 -11.82 -15.82 17.69
C LEU A 99 -12.54 -16.93 18.49
N ILE A 100 -11.84 -18.04 18.69
CA ILE A 100 -12.27 -19.15 19.51
C ILE A 100 -11.18 -19.34 20.56
N GLU A 101 -11.54 -19.61 21.78
CA GLU A 101 -10.67 -19.93 22.90
C GLU A 101 -9.57 -20.92 22.47
N GLY A 102 -8.27 -20.58 22.72
CA GLY A 102 -7.13 -21.35 22.27
C GLY A 102 -6.58 -21.05 20.87
N ALA A 103 -7.01 -19.95 20.25
CA ALA A 103 -6.50 -19.54 18.93
C ALA A 103 -5.00 -19.23 18.94
N SER A 104 -4.46 -18.73 20.05
CA SER A 104 -3.05 -18.43 20.28
C SER A 104 -2.17 -19.69 20.44
N GLU A 105 -2.75 -20.81 20.88
CA GLU A 105 -2.01 -22.08 21.11
C GLU A 105 -1.78 -22.89 19.84
N GLY A 106 -2.10 -22.38 18.66
CA GLY A 106 -1.84 -23.03 17.36
C GLY A 106 -2.79 -24.20 17.05
N LYS A 107 -3.84 -24.40 17.81
CA LYS A 107 -4.85 -25.44 17.58
C LYS A 107 -5.97 -24.97 16.66
N GLY A 108 -5.64 -24.43 15.50
CA GLY A 108 -6.68 -24.09 14.54
C GLY A 108 -6.44 -22.76 13.81
N LEU A 109 -7.50 -22.16 13.28
CA LEU A 109 -7.58 -21.00 12.40
C LEU A 109 -7.05 -19.67 13.00
N GLY A 110 -6.65 -19.64 14.27
CA GLY A 110 -6.35 -18.44 15.05
C GLY A 110 -5.22 -17.55 14.47
N HIS A 111 -4.08 -18.13 14.10
CA HIS A 111 -2.96 -17.35 13.56
C HIS A 111 -3.26 -16.68 12.20
N GLN A 112 -4.07 -17.33 11.37
CA GLN A 112 -4.47 -16.76 10.07
C GLN A 112 -5.49 -15.62 10.28
N PHE A 113 -6.32 -15.76 11.29
CA PHE A 113 -7.32 -14.81 11.71
C PHE A 113 -6.70 -13.51 12.24
N LEU A 114 -5.75 -13.61 13.15
CA LEU A 114 -5.10 -12.47 13.79
C LEU A 114 -4.30 -11.63 12.78
N ARG A 115 -3.77 -12.24 11.71
CA ARG A 115 -3.21 -11.54 10.55
C ARG A 115 -4.21 -10.60 9.84
N HIS A 116 -5.51 -10.87 9.91
CA HIS A 116 -6.51 -9.97 9.35
C HIS A 116 -6.74 -8.75 10.23
N ILE A 117 -6.65 -8.93 11.55
CA ILE A 117 -6.74 -7.83 12.51
C ILE A 117 -5.49 -6.95 12.44
N GLU A 118 -4.30 -7.51 12.22
CA GLU A 118 -3.06 -6.76 11.98
C GLU A 118 -3.20 -5.73 10.85
N ARG A 119 -4.10 -5.99 9.90
CA ARG A 119 -4.38 -5.13 8.75
C ARG A 119 -5.53 -4.16 8.97
N THR A 120 -5.87 -3.86 10.22
CA THR A 120 -6.89 -2.87 10.59
C THR A 120 -6.32 -1.88 11.59
N ALA A 121 -6.81 -0.65 11.58
CA ALA A 121 -6.31 0.40 12.46
C ALA A 121 -7.01 0.44 13.83
N LEU A 122 -8.26 -0.06 13.91
CA LEU A 122 -9.13 0.00 15.09
C LEU A 122 -9.77 -1.37 15.35
N ILE A 123 -9.89 -1.74 16.62
CA ILE A 123 -10.62 -2.94 17.05
C ILE A 123 -11.99 -2.53 17.61
N MET A 124 -13.05 -3.16 17.12
CA MET A 124 -14.40 -3.09 17.69
C MET A 124 -14.69 -4.41 18.39
N HIS A 125 -14.53 -4.45 19.70
CA HIS A 125 -14.75 -5.64 20.51
C HIS A 125 -16.23 -5.79 20.88
N VAL A 126 -16.89 -6.75 20.26
CA VAL A 126 -18.34 -7.00 20.40
C VAL A 126 -18.59 -8.07 21.46
N VAL A 127 -19.36 -7.71 22.48
CA VAL A 127 -19.72 -8.60 23.60
C VAL A 127 -21.22 -8.77 23.64
N ASP A 128 -21.69 -10.02 23.86
CA ASP A 128 -23.10 -10.37 23.97
C ASP A 128 -23.61 -10.18 25.41
N MET A 129 -24.55 -9.26 25.62
CA MET A 129 -25.10 -8.99 26.96
C MET A 129 -26.03 -10.09 27.46
N THR A 130 -26.49 -11.00 26.61
CA THR A 130 -27.34 -12.12 27.01
C THR A 130 -26.58 -13.29 27.60
N GLY A 131 -25.23 -13.36 27.40
CA GLY A 131 -24.41 -14.51 27.75
C GLY A 131 -24.49 -15.68 26.75
N GLY A 132 -25.29 -15.53 25.71
CA GLY A 132 -25.42 -16.55 24.65
C GLY A 132 -26.09 -17.83 25.12
N PHE A 133 -25.76 -18.97 24.48
CA PHE A 133 -26.35 -20.28 24.81
C PHE A 133 -25.79 -20.91 26.08
N GLU A 134 -24.60 -20.46 26.53
CA GLU A 134 -23.86 -21.02 27.68
C GLU A 134 -24.02 -20.15 28.94
N ASP A 135 -24.86 -19.13 28.90
CA ASP A 135 -25.06 -18.12 29.97
C ASP A 135 -23.74 -17.57 30.52
N ARG A 136 -22.80 -17.28 29.61
CA ARG A 136 -21.46 -16.77 29.95
C ARG A 136 -21.52 -15.37 30.54
N ASP A 137 -20.58 -15.03 31.40
CA ASP A 137 -20.43 -13.71 31.93
C ASP A 137 -19.78 -12.77 30.85
N PRO A 138 -20.47 -11.68 30.44
CA PRO A 138 -19.95 -10.72 29.47
C PRO A 138 -18.59 -10.10 29.84
N VAL A 139 -18.31 -9.91 31.11
CA VAL A 139 -17.04 -9.36 31.59
C VAL A 139 -15.92 -10.40 31.42
N GLU A 140 -16.22 -11.68 31.66
CA GLU A 140 -15.25 -12.74 31.44
C GLU A 140 -14.97 -12.94 29.93
N ASP A 141 -16.01 -12.93 29.08
CA ASP A 141 -15.87 -12.96 27.62
C ASP A 141 -14.96 -11.84 27.12
N TYR A 142 -15.16 -10.62 27.63
CA TYR A 142 -14.32 -9.47 27.33
C TYR A 142 -12.84 -9.70 27.73
N ARG A 143 -12.61 -10.24 28.91
CA ARG A 143 -11.24 -10.52 29.41
C ARG A 143 -10.53 -11.65 28.65
N ILE A 144 -11.28 -12.69 28.25
CA ILE A 144 -10.71 -13.80 27.45
C ILE A 144 -10.20 -13.29 26.13
N ILE A 145 -11.01 -12.50 25.40
CA ILE A 145 -10.60 -11.96 24.10
C ILE A 145 -9.40 -11.01 24.23
N ASN A 146 -9.35 -10.17 25.25
CA ASN A 146 -8.19 -9.29 25.47
C ASN A 146 -6.92 -10.09 25.75
N ARG A 147 -6.98 -11.16 26.54
CA ARG A 147 -5.86 -12.07 26.76
C ARG A 147 -5.38 -12.75 25.47
N GLU A 148 -6.29 -13.15 24.60
CA GLU A 148 -5.96 -13.71 23.29
C GLU A 148 -5.23 -12.70 22.39
N LEU A 149 -5.68 -11.44 22.38
CA LEU A 149 -5.03 -10.36 21.64
C LEU A 149 -3.63 -10.06 22.18
N GLU A 150 -3.43 -10.05 23.50
CA GLU A 150 -2.15 -9.86 24.16
C GLU A 150 -1.15 -10.99 23.83
N GLN A 151 -1.62 -12.24 23.87
CA GLN A 151 -0.78 -13.42 23.61
C GLN A 151 -0.31 -13.51 22.15
N TYR A 152 -1.06 -12.93 21.22
CA TYR A 152 -0.68 -12.90 19.82
C TYR A 152 0.46 -11.94 19.54
N GLY A 153 0.48 -10.76 20.16
CA GLY A 153 1.55 -9.78 20.02
C GLY A 153 1.21 -8.40 20.53
N ALA A 154 2.22 -7.70 20.99
CA ALA A 154 2.09 -6.36 21.56
C ALA A 154 1.43 -5.35 20.61
N GLU A 155 1.65 -5.48 19.30
CA GLU A 155 1.07 -4.59 18.29
C GLU A 155 -0.46 -4.64 18.25
N LEU A 156 -1.08 -5.79 18.59
CA LEU A 156 -2.54 -5.91 18.62
C LEU A 156 -3.15 -5.45 19.94
N SER A 157 -2.47 -5.70 21.06
CA SER A 157 -2.95 -5.27 22.39
C SER A 157 -2.90 -3.75 22.57
N GLU A 158 -1.94 -3.07 21.91
CA GLU A 158 -1.78 -1.62 21.97
C GLU A 158 -2.72 -0.86 21.00
N ARG A 159 -3.43 -1.56 20.12
CA ARG A 159 -4.34 -0.90 19.19
C ARG A 159 -5.52 -0.26 19.89
N PRO A 160 -5.96 0.91 19.41
CA PRO A 160 -7.19 1.53 19.88
C PRO A 160 -8.37 0.56 19.82
N GLN A 161 -9.09 0.44 20.92
CA GLN A 161 -10.21 -0.47 21.04
C GLN A 161 -11.49 0.26 21.45
N ILE A 162 -12.61 -0.13 20.84
CA ILE A 162 -13.97 0.28 21.22
C ILE A 162 -14.74 -0.95 21.66
N VAL A 163 -15.23 -0.95 22.89
CA VAL A 163 -16.05 -2.04 23.44
C VAL A 163 -17.50 -1.81 23.11
N VAL A 164 -18.11 -2.78 22.44
CA VAL A 164 -19.48 -2.74 21.94
C VAL A 164 -20.33 -3.80 22.65
N ALA A 165 -21.10 -3.39 23.65
CA ALA A 165 -22.11 -4.24 24.28
C ALA A 165 -23.31 -4.38 23.34
N ASN A 166 -23.50 -5.57 22.77
CA ASN A 166 -24.59 -5.84 21.83
C ASN A 166 -25.72 -6.63 22.50
N LYS A 167 -26.89 -6.61 21.88
CA LYS A 167 -28.14 -7.22 22.35
C LYS A 167 -28.67 -6.58 23.65
N CYS A 168 -28.45 -5.28 23.84
CA CYS A 168 -28.92 -4.52 25.00
C CYS A 168 -30.44 -4.37 25.08
N ASP A 169 -31.17 -4.78 24.05
CA ASP A 169 -32.64 -4.86 24.03
C ASP A 169 -33.19 -6.05 24.79
N ALA A 170 -32.37 -7.01 25.17
CA ALA A 170 -32.81 -8.18 25.91
C ALA A 170 -33.09 -7.84 27.39
N PRO A 171 -34.11 -8.43 28.00
CA PRO A 171 -34.43 -8.18 29.41
C PRO A 171 -33.32 -8.71 30.33
N GLY A 172 -33.09 -8.02 31.46
CA GLY A 172 -32.10 -8.43 32.48
C GLY A 172 -30.63 -8.13 32.14
N THR A 173 -30.36 -7.31 31.11
CA THR A 173 -29.01 -6.98 30.72
C THR A 173 -28.43 -5.74 31.40
N ALA A 174 -29.21 -4.96 32.15
CA ALA A 174 -28.81 -3.65 32.68
C ALA A 174 -27.58 -3.72 33.59
N ASP A 175 -27.56 -4.67 34.53
CA ASP A 175 -26.44 -4.84 35.48
C ASP A 175 -25.18 -5.32 34.74
N LYS A 176 -25.32 -6.30 33.84
CA LYS A 176 -24.21 -6.78 32.99
C LYS A 176 -23.61 -5.67 32.13
N ILE A 177 -24.43 -4.75 31.59
CA ILE A 177 -23.97 -3.56 30.85
C ILE A 177 -23.19 -2.62 31.76
N ALA A 178 -23.62 -2.40 32.99
CA ALA A 178 -22.94 -1.53 33.95
C ALA A 178 -21.54 -2.10 34.35
N ASP A 179 -21.48 -3.41 34.57
CA ASP A 179 -20.25 -4.08 34.95
C ASP A 179 -19.23 -4.11 33.79
N LEU A 180 -19.66 -4.45 32.56
CA LEU A 180 -18.82 -4.41 31.39
C LEU A 180 -18.32 -2.98 31.05
N LYS A 181 -19.22 -1.97 31.21
CA LYS A 181 -18.88 -0.57 31.05
C LYS A 181 -17.75 -0.16 32.00
N ARG A 182 -17.84 -0.56 33.28
CA ARG A 182 -16.80 -0.27 34.27
C ARG A 182 -15.47 -0.90 33.85
N ALA A 183 -15.47 -2.20 33.54
CA ALA A 183 -14.28 -2.90 33.11
C ALA A 183 -13.62 -2.25 31.88
N ALA A 184 -14.41 -1.91 30.85
CA ALA A 184 -13.90 -1.27 29.64
C ALA A 184 -13.28 0.13 29.90
N LEU A 185 -13.93 0.93 30.76
CA LEU A 185 -13.43 2.28 31.12
C LEU A 185 -12.18 2.20 32.02
N ASP A 186 -12.09 1.23 32.92
CA ASP A 186 -10.91 0.99 33.76
C ASP A 186 -9.69 0.59 32.88
N ASP A 187 -9.91 -0.12 31.77
CA ASP A 187 -8.88 -0.47 30.78
C ASP A 187 -8.61 0.68 29.76
N GLY A 188 -9.28 1.83 29.89
CA GLY A 188 -9.08 3.00 29.04
C GLY A 188 -9.79 2.94 27.68
N HIS A 189 -10.73 2.01 27.48
CA HIS A 189 -11.44 1.84 26.23
C HIS A 189 -12.76 2.61 26.18
N MET A 190 -13.17 3.07 25.00
CA MET A 190 -14.50 3.63 24.79
C MET A 190 -15.55 2.51 24.83
N PHE A 191 -16.72 2.82 25.39
CA PHE A 191 -17.81 1.86 25.58
C PHE A 191 -19.11 2.35 24.95
N PHE A 192 -19.79 1.46 24.20
CA PHE A 192 -21.09 1.71 23.59
C PHE A 192 -22.03 0.53 23.81
N ALA A 193 -23.22 0.82 24.31
CA ALA A 193 -24.33 -0.13 24.42
C ALA A 193 -25.22 -0.02 23.18
N VAL A 194 -25.41 -1.12 22.46
CA VAL A 194 -26.17 -1.14 21.19
C VAL A 194 -27.10 -2.33 21.08
N SER A 195 -28.04 -2.23 20.15
CA SER A 195 -28.83 -3.35 19.67
C SER A 195 -28.81 -3.38 18.14
N ALA A 196 -28.27 -4.45 17.57
CA ALA A 196 -28.37 -4.68 16.14
C ALA A 196 -29.82 -4.88 15.65
N VAL A 197 -30.72 -5.32 16.51
CA VAL A 197 -32.13 -5.57 16.19
C VAL A 197 -32.91 -4.26 16.16
N THR A 198 -32.92 -3.52 17.28
CA THR A 198 -33.68 -2.26 17.43
C THR A 198 -33.00 -1.04 16.86
N ARG A 199 -31.70 -1.14 16.52
CA ARG A 199 -30.79 -0.05 16.08
C ARG A 199 -30.49 0.98 17.18
N ALA A 200 -30.88 0.74 18.44
CA ALA A 200 -30.55 1.62 19.56
C ALA A 200 -29.01 1.74 19.67
N GLY A 201 -28.50 2.96 19.87
CA GLY A 201 -27.08 3.25 20.06
C GLY A 201 -26.18 3.17 18.78
N LEU A 202 -26.68 2.59 17.66
CA LEU A 202 -25.83 2.37 16.47
C LEU A 202 -25.32 3.67 15.84
N ASN A 203 -26.16 4.70 15.74
CA ASN A 203 -25.72 5.97 15.13
C ASN A 203 -24.58 6.62 15.94
N THR A 204 -24.67 6.60 17.26
CA THR A 204 -23.64 7.14 18.15
C THR A 204 -22.34 6.34 18.02
N LEU A 205 -22.44 5.00 17.98
CA LEU A 205 -21.30 4.12 17.73
C LEU A 205 -20.66 4.42 16.38
N MET A 206 -21.44 4.50 15.30
CA MET A 206 -20.93 4.73 13.94
C MET A 206 -20.19 6.06 13.82
N LEU A 207 -20.68 7.13 14.44
CA LEU A 207 -20.02 8.44 14.47
C LEU A 207 -18.71 8.38 15.26
N ALA A 208 -18.71 7.77 16.44
CA ALA A 208 -17.51 7.63 17.26
C ALA A 208 -16.41 6.80 16.58
N VAL A 209 -16.78 5.69 15.93
CA VAL A 209 -15.83 4.89 15.11
C VAL A 209 -15.28 5.72 13.97
N GLY A 210 -16.13 6.49 13.26
CA GLY A 210 -15.70 7.36 12.16
C GLY A 210 -14.68 8.42 12.61
N GLU A 211 -14.94 9.05 13.76
CA GLU A 211 -14.02 10.03 14.35
C GLU A 211 -12.66 9.41 14.71
N GLN A 212 -12.66 8.22 15.33
CA GLN A 212 -11.42 7.52 15.67
C GLN A 212 -10.64 7.09 14.44
N VAL A 213 -11.31 6.53 13.43
CA VAL A 213 -10.69 6.17 12.16
C VAL A 213 -10.08 7.40 11.48
N ALA A 214 -10.76 8.54 11.49
CA ALA A 214 -10.22 9.77 10.91
C ALA A 214 -8.95 10.25 11.63
N LYS A 215 -8.89 10.17 12.96
CA LYS A 215 -7.69 10.48 13.75
C LYS A 215 -6.54 9.54 13.41
N LEU A 216 -6.78 8.23 13.39
CA LEU A 216 -5.76 7.23 13.08
C LEU A 216 -5.23 7.36 11.65
N ARG A 217 -6.09 7.67 10.67
CA ARG A 217 -5.64 7.94 9.29
C ARG A 217 -4.75 9.19 9.21
N ALA A 218 -5.06 10.23 9.97
CA ALA A 218 -4.24 11.43 10.02
C ALA A 218 -2.86 11.16 10.63
N GLU A 219 -2.80 10.38 11.70
CA GLU A 219 -1.54 9.96 12.34
C GLU A 219 -0.68 9.12 11.40
N LEU A 220 -1.27 8.16 10.69
CA LEU A 220 -0.58 7.34 9.69
C LEU A 220 -0.08 8.17 8.51
N ALA A 221 -0.86 9.16 8.05
CA ALA A 221 -0.46 10.04 6.95
C ALA A 221 0.75 10.93 7.31
N VAL A 222 0.90 11.30 8.58
CA VAL A 222 2.08 12.05 9.07
C VAL A 222 3.33 11.17 9.12
N SER A 223 3.18 9.87 9.41
CA SER A 223 4.29 8.92 9.45
C SER A 223 4.77 8.47 8.05
N ASP A 224 3.90 8.55 7.04
CA ASP A 224 4.18 8.24 5.64
C ASP A 224 4.59 9.50 4.83
N GLU A 225 5.27 10.49 5.42
CA GLU A 225 5.89 11.54 4.62
C GLU A 225 6.75 10.88 3.54
N PRO A 226 6.49 11.18 2.24
CA PRO A 226 7.32 10.62 1.19
C PRO A 226 8.75 11.07 1.44
N VAL A 227 9.62 10.12 1.73
CA VAL A 227 11.06 10.37 1.75
C VAL A 227 11.40 10.93 0.38
N ASP A 228 11.63 12.22 0.28
CA ASP A 228 12.07 12.86 -0.96
C ASP A 228 13.47 12.35 -1.27
N LEU A 229 13.50 11.22 -2.00
CA LEU A 229 14.73 10.59 -2.48
C LEU A 229 15.42 11.42 -3.56
N ARG A 230 14.97 12.62 -3.84
CA ARG A 230 15.62 13.58 -4.71
C ARG A 230 16.72 14.31 -3.97
N ASP A 231 17.74 13.57 -3.62
CA ASP A 231 19.00 14.16 -3.20
C ASP A 231 19.65 14.79 -4.45
N GLU A 232 19.69 16.13 -4.51
CA GLU A 232 20.30 16.88 -5.62
C GLU A 232 21.76 16.44 -5.87
N GLU A 233 22.43 15.98 -4.84
CA GLU A 233 23.78 15.47 -4.90
C GLU A 233 23.84 14.11 -5.60
N TRP A 234 22.83 13.27 -5.43
CA TRP A 234 22.68 11.99 -6.15
C TRP A 234 22.40 12.23 -7.64
N GLU A 235 21.55 13.20 -8.00
CA GLU A 235 21.30 13.60 -9.40
C GLU A 235 22.57 14.14 -10.07
N ARG A 236 23.34 15.01 -9.38
CA ARG A 236 24.61 15.52 -9.90
C ARG A 236 25.64 14.41 -10.12
N ARG A 237 25.77 13.47 -9.19
CA ARG A 237 26.64 12.29 -9.30
C ARG A 237 26.20 11.36 -10.41
N ARG A 238 24.90 11.19 -10.61
CA ARG A 238 24.30 10.42 -11.70
C ARG A 238 24.62 11.05 -13.05
N LEU A 239 24.38 12.35 -13.22
CA LEU A 239 24.67 13.10 -14.44
C LEU A 239 26.17 13.12 -14.80
N GLN A 240 27.07 13.12 -13.80
CA GLN A 240 28.52 13.01 -14.04
C GLN A 240 28.96 11.60 -14.45
N ARG A 241 28.32 10.55 -13.91
CA ARG A 241 28.57 9.15 -14.33
C ARG A 241 28.03 8.86 -15.72
N GLU A 242 26.91 9.44 -16.09
CA GLU A 242 26.29 9.27 -17.40
C GLU A 242 27.14 9.81 -18.56
N LYS A 243 28.02 10.78 -18.32
CA LYS A 243 28.93 11.34 -19.34
C LYS A 243 30.12 10.46 -19.67
N ARG A 244 30.40 9.41 -18.93
CA ARG A 244 31.55 8.53 -19.17
C ARG A 244 31.11 7.34 -20.02
N PHE A 245 31.87 7.09 -21.08
CA PHE A 245 31.75 5.88 -21.86
C PHE A 245 33.06 5.10 -21.81
N ARG A 246 32.99 3.83 -22.14
CA ARG A 246 34.16 2.94 -22.29
C ARG A 246 33.97 2.11 -23.52
N ILE A 247 35.13 1.72 -24.16
CA ILE A 247 35.14 0.81 -25.27
C ILE A 247 35.59 -0.55 -24.78
N VAL A 248 34.89 -1.58 -25.20
CA VAL A 248 35.19 -2.97 -24.88
C VAL A 248 35.35 -3.70 -26.21
N GLN A 249 36.49 -4.32 -26.42
CA GLN A 249 36.69 -5.22 -27.57
C GLN A 249 36.06 -6.56 -27.23
N GLU A 250 35.03 -6.99 -27.97
CA GLU A 250 34.34 -8.27 -27.78
C GLU A 250 35.00 -9.39 -28.60
N GLU A 251 35.37 -9.06 -29.84
CA GLU A 251 36.01 -9.98 -30.79
C GLU A 251 37.10 -9.26 -31.58
N PRO A 252 37.96 -9.96 -32.35
CA PRO A 252 39.02 -9.36 -33.13
C PRO A 252 38.48 -8.44 -34.20
N HIS A 253 37.63 -7.76 -34.38
CA HIS A 253 37.04 -6.80 -35.30
C HIS A 253 35.67 -6.31 -34.86
N ALA A 254 35.30 -6.55 -33.58
CA ALA A 254 34.05 -6.09 -33.04
C ALA A 254 34.27 -5.35 -31.70
N PHE A 255 33.80 -4.12 -31.63
CA PHE A 255 33.96 -3.23 -30.49
C PHE A 255 32.58 -2.83 -29.96
N ARG A 256 32.44 -2.78 -28.66
CA ARG A 256 31.21 -2.26 -28.01
C ARG A 256 31.53 -0.97 -27.28
N VAL A 257 30.71 0.06 -27.54
CA VAL A 257 30.75 1.32 -26.81
C VAL A 257 29.68 1.26 -25.74
N VAL A 258 30.08 1.25 -24.47
CA VAL A 258 29.18 1.14 -23.31
C VAL A 258 29.17 2.48 -22.60
N GLY A 259 27.98 3.08 -22.49
CA GLY A 259 27.80 4.30 -21.75
C GLY A 259 26.38 4.88 -21.91
N ARG A 260 25.69 5.08 -20.83
CA ARG A 260 24.27 5.54 -20.83
C ARG A 260 24.02 6.78 -21.71
N ALA A 261 24.94 7.74 -21.70
CA ALA A 261 24.79 8.94 -22.53
C ALA A 261 24.86 8.65 -24.03
N ILE A 262 25.71 7.70 -24.43
CA ILE A 262 25.87 7.28 -25.83
C ILE A 262 24.68 6.44 -26.27
N GLU A 263 24.33 5.43 -25.49
CA GLU A 263 23.16 4.57 -25.71
C GLU A 263 21.88 5.39 -25.85
N ARG A 264 21.69 6.37 -24.95
CA ARG A 264 20.58 7.30 -24.99
C ARG A 264 20.50 8.10 -26.29
N MET A 265 21.64 8.62 -26.76
CA MET A 265 21.68 9.36 -28.01
C MET A 265 21.33 8.50 -29.21
N VAL A 266 21.77 7.24 -29.22
CA VAL A 266 21.41 6.26 -30.26
C VAL A 266 19.92 5.97 -30.25
N ILE A 267 19.33 5.68 -29.07
CA ILE A 267 17.90 5.40 -28.91
C ILE A 267 17.03 6.61 -29.32
N GLN A 268 17.49 7.83 -29.03
CA GLN A 268 16.76 9.05 -29.34
C GLN A 268 16.93 9.52 -30.79
N THR A 269 17.75 8.85 -31.60
CA THR A 269 17.98 9.21 -32.99
C THR A 269 16.99 8.50 -33.91
N ASP A 270 16.33 9.24 -34.78
CA ASP A 270 15.56 8.70 -35.87
C ASP A 270 16.50 8.22 -36.99
N TRP A 271 16.63 6.92 -37.10
CA TRP A 271 17.55 6.27 -38.09
C TRP A 271 17.08 6.36 -39.54
N GLU A 272 15.79 6.67 -39.76
CA GLU A 272 15.24 6.90 -41.10
C GLU A 272 15.54 8.31 -41.62
N ASN A 273 15.98 9.22 -40.71
CA ASN A 273 16.28 10.60 -41.05
C ASN A 273 17.79 10.84 -41.18
N GLU A 274 18.27 11.07 -42.39
CA GLU A 274 19.70 11.29 -42.68
C GLU A 274 20.29 12.48 -41.88
N GLU A 275 19.53 13.56 -41.68
CA GLU A 275 20.02 14.72 -40.92
C GLU A 275 20.22 14.38 -39.43
N ALA A 276 19.35 13.54 -38.87
CA ALA A 276 19.48 13.07 -37.49
C ALA A 276 20.72 12.21 -37.31
N VAL A 277 21.01 11.32 -38.27
CA VAL A 277 22.18 10.45 -38.26
C VAL A 277 23.47 11.27 -38.37
N ILE A 278 23.53 12.23 -39.31
CA ILE A 278 24.68 13.15 -39.45
C ILE A 278 24.88 13.95 -38.15
N TYR A 279 23.81 14.42 -37.52
CA TYR A 279 23.91 15.13 -36.27
C TYR A 279 24.48 14.24 -35.14
N LEU A 280 24.07 12.98 -35.06
CA LEU A 280 24.60 12.00 -34.10
C LEU A 280 26.09 11.78 -34.31
N GLN A 281 26.55 11.58 -35.56
CA GLN A 281 27.95 11.38 -35.92
C GLN A 281 28.79 12.58 -35.47
N HIS A 282 28.39 13.81 -35.79
CA HIS A 282 29.08 15.00 -35.32
C HIS A 282 29.14 15.11 -33.78
N LYS A 283 28.15 14.63 -33.11
CA LYS A 283 28.09 14.64 -31.63
C LYS A 283 29.06 13.62 -31.05
N PHE A 284 29.15 12.42 -31.64
CA PHE A 284 30.13 11.40 -31.27
C PHE A 284 31.57 11.86 -31.48
N ALA A 285 31.88 12.47 -32.61
CA ALA A 285 33.16 13.06 -32.87
C ALA A 285 33.55 14.12 -31.82
N ARG A 286 32.62 15.02 -31.45
CA ARG A 286 32.84 16.01 -30.37
C ARG A 286 33.05 15.39 -28.99
N MET A 287 32.46 14.26 -28.73
CA MET A 287 32.60 13.53 -27.44
C MET A 287 33.89 12.70 -27.41
N GLY A 288 34.60 12.58 -28.53
CA GLY A 288 35.84 11.82 -28.63
C GLY A 288 35.62 10.32 -28.71
N VAL A 289 34.42 9.88 -29.18
CA VAL A 289 34.12 8.45 -29.35
C VAL A 289 35.01 7.84 -30.44
N ASP A 290 35.18 8.56 -31.55
CA ASP A 290 36.00 8.13 -32.68
C ASP A 290 37.47 7.98 -32.26
N ASP A 291 38.03 8.97 -31.57
CA ASP A 291 39.38 8.94 -31.03
C ASP A 291 39.61 7.78 -30.04
N ALA A 292 38.60 7.47 -29.28
CA ALA A 292 38.66 6.39 -28.30
C ALA A 292 38.59 5.01 -28.98
N LEU A 293 37.79 4.86 -30.03
CA LEU A 293 37.75 3.67 -30.88
C LEU A 293 39.08 3.40 -31.56
N GLU A 294 39.69 4.43 -32.16
CA GLU A 294 41.02 4.33 -32.77
C GLU A 294 42.08 3.90 -31.75
N LYS A 295 42.07 4.50 -30.54
CA LYS A 295 43.01 4.11 -29.46
C LYS A 295 42.78 2.67 -28.98
N ALA A 296 41.55 2.17 -29.06
CA ALA A 296 41.22 0.78 -28.76
C ALA A 296 41.62 -0.20 -29.88
N GLY A 297 42.09 0.31 -31.02
CA GLY A 297 42.55 -0.51 -32.15
C GLY A 297 41.49 -0.77 -33.22
N CYS A 298 40.34 -0.09 -33.16
CA CYS A 298 39.31 -0.16 -34.18
C CYS A 298 39.79 0.45 -35.51
N ARG A 299 39.49 -0.20 -36.61
CA ARG A 299 39.88 0.23 -37.99
C ARG A 299 38.62 0.35 -38.87
N ALA A 300 38.79 1.04 -39.99
CA ALA A 300 37.73 1.13 -40.98
C ALA A 300 37.33 -0.27 -41.48
N GLY A 301 36.06 -0.59 -41.33
CA GLY A 301 35.48 -1.90 -41.66
C GLY A 301 35.20 -2.81 -40.44
N ASP A 302 35.69 -2.44 -39.25
CA ASP A 302 35.34 -3.16 -38.01
C ASP A 302 33.90 -2.84 -37.58
N GLU A 303 33.29 -3.80 -36.88
CA GLU A 303 31.93 -3.65 -36.36
C GLU A 303 31.95 -2.88 -35.04
N VAL A 304 31.09 -1.85 -34.94
CA VAL A 304 30.91 -1.08 -33.69
C VAL A 304 29.45 -1.22 -33.21
N ARG A 305 29.31 -1.82 -32.04
CA ARG A 305 27.99 -2.05 -31.39
C ARG A 305 27.78 -1.00 -30.31
N ILE A 306 26.57 -0.40 -30.29
CA ILE A 306 26.13 0.55 -29.28
C ILE A 306 24.73 0.11 -28.85
N CYS A 307 24.49 -0.17 -27.54
CA CYS A 307 23.32 -0.80 -26.91
C CYS A 307 23.26 -2.31 -26.99
#